data_9370aedf6b004e336ad903d3e1ea20ab
#
_entry.id   9370aedf6b004e336ad903d3e1ea20ab
#
_cell.length_a   1.000
_cell.length_b   1.000
_cell.length_c   1.000
_cell.angle_alpha   90.00
_cell.angle_beta   90.00
_cell.angle_gamma   90.00
#
_symmetry.space_group_name_H-M   'P 1'
#
loop_
_entity.id
_entity.type
_entity.pdbx_description
1 polymer ?
#
loop_
_entity_poly.entity_id
_entity_poly.type
_entity_poly.pdbx_seq_one_letter_code
_entity_poly.pdbx_strand_id
1 'polypeptide(L)'
;MTKKVLVAGFTGAMGQKAVNLVNSLDNFELVAGMSPTATNDPQKYNLPAGAKIYQSLAEIPDLAADIWIDFTTPKAVYDNVKFALEHHVSPVVGTTGMSDEQEAELIKISQKEKVGGLIAPNFGMSAVLLMKFAKEAAKYFPDAEIIEISKIIP
;
A
#
# COMPACT_ATOMS: atom_id res chain seq x y z
N MET A 1 10.54 16.20 11.44
CA MET A 1 9.84 15.09 12.15
C MET A 1 9.88 13.88 11.26
N THR A 2 10.40 12.75 11.73
CA THR A 2 10.41 11.48 11.03
C THR A 2 9.02 10.85 11.11
N LYS A 3 8.49 10.35 9.99
CA LYS A 3 7.21 9.67 9.91
C LYS A 3 7.37 8.17 10.10
N LYS A 4 6.58 7.58 10.98
CA LYS A 4 6.59 6.15 11.26
C LYS A 4 5.72 5.39 10.27
N VAL A 5 6.27 4.33 9.69
CA VAL A 5 5.64 3.56 8.62
C VAL A 5 5.45 2.11 9.02
N LEU A 6 4.26 1.57 8.75
CA LEU A 6 3.99 0.14 8.72
C LEU A 6 3.79 -0.30 7.27
N VAL A 7 4.36 -1.44 6.88
CA VAL A 7 4.15 -2.05 5.55
C VAL A 7 3.38 -3.36 5.69
N ALA A 8 2.15 -3.38 5.20
CA ALA A 8 1.35 -4.59 5.08
C ALA A 8 1.64 -5.30 3.75
N GLY A 9 1.77 -6.63 3.78
CA GLY A 9 2.20 -7.42 2.64
C GLY A 9 3.70 -7.35 2.36
N PHE A 10 4.51 -7.00 3.35
CA PHE A 10 5.95 -6.78 3.22
C PHE A 10 6.75 -8.03 2.78
N THR A 11 6.19 -9.22 2.87
CA THR A 11 6.81 -10.46 2.38
C THR A 11 6.69 -10.65 0.86
N GLY A 12 5.79 -9.91 0.22
CA GLY A 12 5.57 -9.95 -1.24
C GLY A 12 6.54 -9.05 -2.00
N ALA A 13 6.62 -9.22 -3.34
CA ALA A 13 7.55 -8.49 -4.20
C ALA A 13 7.39 -6.96 -4.13
N MET A 14 6.15 -6.44 -4.11
CA MET A 14 5.88 -5.00 -3.99
C MET A 14 6.12 -4.51 -2.57
N GLY A 15 5.72 -5.29 -1.56
CA GLY A 15 5.98 -4.97 -0.16
C GLY A 15 7.47 -4.85 0.15
N GLN A 16 8.31 -5.74 -0.40
CA GLN A 16 9.77 -5.64 -0.26
C GLN A 16 10.36 -4.38 -0.93
N LYS A 17 9.81 -3.95 -2.06
CA LYS A 17 10.20 -2.67 -2.67
C LYS A 17 9.82 -1.48 -1.78
N ALA A 18 8.64 -1.53 -1.15
CA ALA A 18 8.21 -0.51 -0.19
C ALA A 18 9.12 -0.47 1.05
N VAL A 19 9.48 -1.62 1.61
CA VAL A 19 10.45 -1.74 2.71
C VAL A 19 11.79 -1.09 2.34
N ASN A 20 12.33 -1.44 1.17
CA ASN A 20 13.61 -0.89 0.71
C ASN A 20 13.52 0.63 0.48
N LEU A 21 12.41 1.12 -0.09
CA LEU A 21 12.20 2.54 -0.30
C LEU A 21 12.15 3.30 1.03
N VAL A 22 11.34 2.84 1.98
CA VAL A 22 11.22 3.48 3.30
C VAL A 22 12.58 3.52 4.01
N ASN A 23 13.35 2.43 3.98
CA ASN A 23 14.68 2.36 4.57
C ASN A 23 15.72 3.28 3.89
N SER A 24 15.48 3.72 2.63
CA SER A 24 16.37 4.62 1.91
C SER A 24 16.08 6.11 2.13
N LEU A 25 15.04 6.45 2.88
CA LEU A 25 14.56 7.80 3.08
C LEU A 25 14.74 8.26 4.53
N ASP A 26 15.54 9.30 4.77
CA ASP A 26 15.88 9.78 6.11
C ASP A 26 14.69 10.35 6.91
N ASN A 27 13.62 10.73 6.22
CA ASN A 27 12.42 11.31 6.84
C ASN A 27 11.33 10.29 7.16
N PHE A 28 11.59 8.99 6.97
CA PHE A 28 10.71 7.89 7.33
C PHE A 28 11.44 6.87 8.22
N GLU A 29 10.67 6.22 9.10
CA GLU A 29 11.12 5.15 9.97
C GLU A 29 10.20 3.95 9.82
N LEU A 30 10.74 2.82 9.41
CA LEU A 30 9.99 1.58 9.31
C LEU A 30 9.87 0.93 10.69
N VAL A 31 8.69 1.03 11.31
CA VAL A 31 8.44 0.57 12.69
C VAL A 31 7.77 -0.79 12.76
N ALA A 32 7.09 -1.21 11.70
CA ALA A 32 6.42 -2.51 11.67
C ALA A 32 6.21 -3.04 10.25
N GLY A 33 6.05 -4.37 10.17
CA GLY A 33 5.54 -5.07 9.00
C GLY A 33 4.39 -5.99 9.40
N MET A 34 3.39 -6.16 8.51
CA MET A 34 2.30 -7.12 8.71
C MET A 34 2.21 -8.07 7.52
N SER A 35 2.24 -9.38 7.79
CA SER A 35 1.98 -10.42 6.79
C SER A 35 1.68 -11.76 7.46
N PRO A 36 0.63 -12.49 7.06
CA PRO A 36 0.29 -13.79 7.65
C PRO A 36 1.35 -14.87 7.41
N THR A 37 2.26 -14.67 6.45
CA THR A 37 3.33 -15.63 6.13
C THR A 37 4.69 -15.26 6.71
N ALA A 38 4.76 -14.18 7.50
CA ALA A 38 6.00 -13.71 8.08
C ALA A 38 6.50 -14.63 9.21
N THR A 39 7.82 -14.76 9.31
CA THR A 39 8.50 -15.29 10.47
C THR A 39 8.96 -14.15 11.39
N ASN A 40 9.16 -14.40 12.67
CA ASN A 40 9.60 -13.38 13.65
C ASN A 40 11.12 -13.07 13.52
N ASP A 41 11.60 -12.90 12.28
CA ASP A 41 12.98 -12.53 11.98
C ASP A 41 12.99 -11.29 11.08
N PRO A 42 13.15 -10.09 11.67
CA PRO A 42 13.17 -8.84 10.91
C PRO A 42 14.26 -8.80 9.84
N GLN A 43 15.43 -9.35 10.11
CA GLN A 43 16.58 -9.30 9.21
C GLN A 43 16.32 -10.03 7.90
N LYS A 44 15.56 -11.13 7.95
CA LYS A 44 15.14 -11.88 6.76
C LYS A 44 14.41 -11.03 5.72
N TYR A 45 13.77 -9.97 6.16
CA TYR A 45 12.92 -9.11 5.32
C TYR A 45 13.47 -7.68 5.19
N ASN A 46 14.71 -7.45 5.58
CA ASN A 46 15.32 -6.13 5.60
C ASN A 46 14.55 -5.10 6.45
N LEU A 47 13.88 -5.58 7.51
CA LEU A 47 13.26 -4.71 8.51
C LEU A 47 14.32 -4.29 9.53
N PRO A 48 14.25 -3.06 10.07
CA PRO A 48 15.09 -2.66 11.20
C PRO A 48 14.95 -3.60 12.40
N ALA A 49 16.01 -3.80 13.16
CA ALA A 49 16.03 -4.75 14.29
C ALA A 49 14.97 -4.45 15.36
N GLY A 50 14.52 -3.20 15.47
CA GLY A 50 13.45 -2.77 16.40
C GLY A 50 12.03 -2.82 15.80
N ALA A 51 11.89 -3.13 14.51
CA ALA A 51 10.60 -3.20 13.85
C ALA A 51 9.80 -4.41 14.33
N LYS A 52 8.52 -4.20 14.57
CA LYS A 52 7.59 -5.26 14.97
C LYS A 52 7.08 -6.02 13.76
N ILE A 53 6.87 -7.32 13.91
CA ILE A 53 6.24 -8.16 12.89
C ILE A 53 4.90 -8.64 13.43
N TYR A 54 3.83 -8.44 12.65
CA TYR A 54 2.49 -8.90 12.94
C TYR A 54 2.03 -9.87 11.86
N GLN A 55 1.28 -10.89 12.21
CA GLN A 55 0.69 -11.83 11.26
C GLN A 55 -0.77 -11.50 10.94
N SER A 56 -1.43 -10.71 11.79
CA SER A 56 -2.82 -10.29 11.63
C SER A 56 -3.10 -8.93 12.28
N LEU A 57 -4.22 -8.31 11.94
CA LEU A 57 -4.70 -7.08 12.58
C LEU A 57 -4.93 -7.25 14.08
N ALA A 58 -5.39 -8.44 14.50
CA ALA A 58 -5.67 -8.75 15.91
C ALA A 58 -4.42 -8.73 16.81
N GLU A 59 -3.23 -8.85 16.22
CA GLU A 59 -1.96 -8.80 16.94
C GLU A 59 -1.44 -7.37 17.16
N ILE A 60 -2.08 -6.37 16.56
CA ILE A 60 -1.67 -4.97 16.65
C ILE A 60 -2.44 -4.31 17.81
N PRO A 61 -1.86 -4.20 19.01
CA PRO A 61 -2.57 -3.68 20.19
C PRO A 61 -2.70 -2.16 20.17
N ASP A 62 -1.70 -1.49 19.62
CA ASP A 62 -1.64 -0.03 19.50
C ASP A 62 -0.77 0.28 18.27
N LEU A 63 -1.37 0.90 17.27
CA LEU A 63 -0.71 1.19 16.00
C LEU A 63 0.09 2.48 16.09
N ALA A 64 1.32 2.38 16.58
CA ALA A 64 2.26 3.50 16.68
C ALA A 64 2.91 3.83 15.33
N ALA A 65 2.09 4.04 14.28
CA ALA A 65 2.53 4.44 12.94
C ALA A 65 1.76 5.69 12.47
N ASP A 66 2.36 6.50 11.60
CA ASP A 66 1.71 7.63 10.93
C ASP A 66 1.13 7.21 9.57
N ILE A 67 1.78 6.23 8.92
CA ILE A 67 1.49 5.80 7.55
C ILE A 67 1.38 4.27 7.51
N TRP A 68 0.35 3.77 6.83
CA TRP A 68 0.13 2.38 6.49
C TRP A 68 0.30 2.19 5.00
N ILE A 69 1.32 1.45 4.56
CA ILE A 69 1.48 1.07 3.14
C ILE A 69 0.89 -0.32 2.95
N ASP A 70 -0.05 -0.48 2.00
CA ASP A 70 -0.71 -1.75 1.74
C ASP A 70 -0.38 -2.32 0.36
N PHE A 71 0.29 -3.47 0.35
CA PHE A 71 0.54 -4.34 -0.80
C PHE A 71 0.14 -5.78 -0.47
N THR A 72 -1.07 -5.96 0.04
CA THR A 72 -1.60 -7.27 0.47
C THR A 72 -2.38 -7.96 -0.65
N THR A 73 -3.60 -8.40 -0.37
CA THR A 73 -4.47 -9.09 -1.33
C THR A 73 -5.84 -8.41 -1.40
N PRO A 74 -6.61 -8.63 -2.49
CA PRO A 74 -7.98 -8.10 -2.62
C PRO A 74 -8.90 -8.47 -1.45
N LYS A 75 -8.64 -9.62 -0.81
CA LYS A 75 -9.45 -10.10 0.33
C LYS A 75 -9.15 -9.38 1.64
N ALA A 76 -7.93 -8.85 1.78
CA ALA A 76 -7.47 -8.28 3.05
C ALA A 76 -7.48 -6.74 3.06
N VAL A 77 -7.35 -6.12 1.89
CA VAL A 77 -7.10 -4.68 1.75
C VAL A 77 -8.18 -3.82 2.39
N TYR A 78 -9.46 -4.19 2.25
CA TYR A 78 -10.55 -3.42 2.83
C TYR A 78 -10.46 -3.35 4.36
N ASP A 79 -10.30 -4.51 5.02
CA ASP A 79 -10.20 -4.57 6.48
C ASP A 79 -8.93 -3.87 6.99
N ASN A 80 -7.82 -4.00 6.27
CA ASN A 80 -6.57 -3.32 6.60
C ASN A 80 -6.70 -1.80 6.54
N VAL A 81 -7.28 -1.27 5.46
CA VAL A 81 -7.46 0.18 5.28
C VAL A 81 -8.44 0.74 6.29
N LYS A 82 -9.54 0.03 6.56
CA LYS A 82 -10.51 0.39 7.59
C LYS A 82 -9.83 0.47 8.96
N PHE A 83 -9.07 -0.56 9.33
CA PHE A 83 -8.31 -0.59 10.57
C PHE A 83 -7.34 0.60 10.67
N ALA A 84 -6.57 0.89 9.62
CA ALA A 84 -5.65 2.02 9.62
C ALA A 84 -6.37 3.36 9.86
N LEU A 85 -7.46 3.62 9.13
CA LEU A 85 -8.26 4.84 9.29
C LEU A 85 -8.85 5.00 10.69
N GLU A 86 -9.41 3.92 11.26
CA GLU A 86 -9.99 3.89 12.61
C GLU A 86 -8.94 4.11 13.71
N HIS A 87 -7.66 3.83 13.42
CA HIS A 87 -6.52 4.09 14.31
C HIS A 87 -5.75 5.38 13.96
N HIS A 88 -6.35 6.26 13.18
CA HIS A 88 -5.78 7.55 12.76
C HIS A 88 -4.44 7.45 12.01
N VAL A 89 -4.24 6.37 11.26
CA VAL A 89 -3.07 6.14 10.42
C VAL A 89 -3.44 6.33 8.95
N SER A 90 -2.64 7.13 8.24
CA SER A 90 -2.88 7.45 6.82
C SER A 90 -2.55 6.28 5.90
N PRO A 91 -3.54 5.65 5.20
CA PRO A 91 -3.27 4.55 4.30
C PRO A 91 -2.75 5.02 2.93
N VAL A 92 -1.76 4.30 2.40
CA VAL A 92 -1.27 4.38 1.02
C VAL A 92 -1.40 2.99 0.40
N VAL A 93 -2.38 2.81 -0.47
CA VAL A 93 -2.86 1.51 -0.92
C VAL A 93 -2.46 1.27 -2.38
N GLY A 94 -1.71 0.20 -2.60
CA GLY A 94 -1.37 -0.32 -3.92
C GLY A 94 -2.05 -1.63 -4.26
N THR A 95 -2.75 -2.22 -3.31
CA THR A 95 -3.59 -3.41 -3.53
C THR A 95 -4.86 -3.01 -4.27
N THR A 96 -5.22 -3.75 -5.31
CA THR A 96 -6.46 -3.58 -6.08
C THR A 96 -7.52 -4.61 -5.67
N GLY A 97 -8.76 -4.42 -6.11
CA GLY A 97 -9.85 -5.40 -5.99
C GLY A 97 -10.85 -5.12 -4.87
N MET A 98 -10.86 -3.93 -4.30
CA MET A 98 -12.00 -3.42 -3.53
C MET A 98 -13.17 -3.11 -4.47
N SER A 99 -14.42 -3.26 -3.98
CA SER A 99 -15.60 -2.81 -4.70
C SER A 99 -15.82 -1.31 -4.51
N ASP A 100 -16.63 -0.71 -5.40
CA ASP A 100 -17.00 0.70 -5.31
C ASP A 100 -17.70 1.02 -3.98
N GLU A 101 -18.50 0.08 -3.44
CA GLU A 101 -19.18 0.22 -2.14
C GLU A 101 -18.16 0.23 -0.99
N GLN A 102 -17.16 -0.64 -1.04
CA GLN A 102 -16.07 -0.68 -0.04
C GLN A 102 -15.27 0.62 -0.06
N GLU A 103 -14.90 1.11 -1.24
CA GLU A 103 -14.21 2.39 -1.37
C GLU A 103 -15.04 3.56 -0.86
N ALA A 104 -16.35 3.59 -1.18
CA ALA A 104 -17.27 4.61 -0.68
C ALA A 104 -17.42 4.60 0.85
N GLU A 105 -17.40 3.41 1.47
CA GLU A 105 -17.40 3.28 2.94
C GLU A 105 -16.10 3.82 3.55
N LEU A 106 -14.94 3.44 2.99
CA LEU A 106 -13.64 3.94 3.46
C LEU A 106 -13.52 5.46 3.36
N ILE A 107 -14.07 6.07 2.29
CA ILE A 107 -14.12 7.53 2.15
C ILE A 107 -14.94 8.15 3.29
N LYS A 108 -16.08 7.58 3.66
CA LYS A 108 -16.89 8.07 4.80
C LYS A 108 -16.14 7.96 6.12
N ILE A 109 -15.42 6.85 6.35
CA ILE A 109 -14.59 6.67 7.55
C ILE A 109 -13.47 7.70 7.56
N SER A 110 -12.74 7.87 6.45
CA SER A 110 -11.68 8.88 6.30
C SER A 110 -12.17 10.29 6.65
N GLN A 111 -13.33 10.68 6.16
CA GLN A 111 -13.94 11.98 6.45
C GLN A 111 -14.33 12.12 7.93
N LYS A 112 -14.92 11.08 8.52
CA LYS A 112 -15.33 11.05 9.93
C LYS A 112 -14.11 11.14 10.86
N GLU A 113 -13.10 10.34 10.62
CA GLU A 113 -11.87 10.28 11.42
C GLU A 113 -10.88 11.42 11.07
N LYS A 114 -11.14 12.19 10.01
CA LYS A 114 -10.28 13.28 9.49
C LYS A 114 -8.86 12.79 9.14
N VAL A 115 -8.76 11.60 8.60
CA VAL A 115 -7.51 10.95 8.18
C VAL A 115 -7.48 10.88 6.66
N GLY A 116 -6.48 11.50 6.04
CA GLY A 116 -6.25 11.40 4.59
C GLY A 116 -5.61 10.07 4.21
N GLY A 117 -5.91 9.59 3.00
CA GLY A 117 -5.28 8.39 2.44
C GLY A 117 -5.20 8.48 0.91
N LEU A 118 -4.51 7.52 0.31
CA LEU A 118 -4.34 7.39 -1.13
C LEU A 118 -4.59 5.94 -1.55
N ILE A 119 -5.50 5.72 -2.47
CA ILE A 119 -5.65 4.47 -3.20
C ILE A 119 -5.13 4.70 -4.61
N ALA A 120 -4.04 4.03 -4.98
CA ALA A 120 -3.42 4.16 -6.30
C ALA A 120 -3.40 2.79 -6.99
N PRO A 121 -4.16 2.62 -8.08
CA PRO A 121 -4.29 1.33 -8.75
C PRO A 121 -3.00 0.89 -9.44
N ASN A 122 -2.04 1.80 -9.58
CA ASN A 122 -0.78 1.50 -10.24
C ASN A 122 0.38 2.31 -9.68
N PHE A 123 1.45 1.60 -9.27
CA PHE A 123 2.72 2.16 -8.83
C PHE A 123 3.86 1.95 -9.85
N GLY A 124 3.53 1.37 -11.01
CA GLY A 124 4.49 1.18 -12.11
C GLY A 124 4.71 2.49 -12.87
N MET A 125 5.93 3.01 -12.91
CA MET A 125 6.27 4.24 -13.64
C MET A 125 5.89 4.15 -15.13
N SER A 126 6.13 3.00 -15.76
CA SER A 126 5.78 2.75 -17.17
C SER A 126 4.27 2.85 -17.42
N ALA A 127 3.46 2.28 -16.55
CA ALA A 127 2.01 2.35 -16.67
C ALA A 127 1.47 3.76 -16.43
N VAL A 128 1.99 4.47 -15.44
CA VAL A 128 1.62 5.88 -15.17
C VAL A 128 1.97 6.77 -16.37
N LEU A 129 3.16 6.59 -16.97
CA LEU A 129 3.56 7.33 -18.16
C LEU A 129 2.71 6.96 -19.37
N LEU A 130 2.40 5.67 -19.56
CA LEU A 130 1.50 5.22 -20.63
C LEU A 130 0.12 5.87 -20.50
N MET A 131 -0.48 5.86 -19.31
CA MET A 131 -1.76 6.52 -19.04
C MET A 131 -1.71 8.02 -19.37
N LYS A 132 -0.63 8.70 -18.97
CA LYS A 132 -0.45 10.13 -19.24
C LYS A 132 -0.33 10.40 -20.73
N PHE A 133 0.51 9.65 -21.44
CA PHE A 133 0.71 9.82 -22.89
C PHE A 133 -0.53 9.43 -23.70
N ALA A 134 -1.22 8.36 -23.33
CA ALA A 134 -2.47 7.97 -23.97
C ALA A 134 -3.56 9.03 -23.80
N LYS A 135 -3.68 9.64 -22.61
CA LYS A 135 -4.61 10.74 -22.36
C LYS A 135 -4.31 11.97 -23.23
N GLU A 136 -3.04 12.29 -23.46
CA GLU A 136 -2.66 13.37 -24.35
C GLU A 136 -2.93 13.03 -25.81
N ALA A 137 -2.57 11.82 -26.26
CA ALA A 137 -2.79 11.35 -27.62
C ALA A 137 -4.28 11.29 -27.99
N ALA A 138 -5.14 10.86 -27.07
CA ALA A 138 -6.59 10.75 -27.29
C ALA A 138 -7.28 12.09 -27.63
N LYS A 139 -6.65 13.22 -27.33
CA LYS A 139 -7.16 14.54 -27.77
C LYS A 139 -7.09 14.73 -29.29
N TYR A 140 -6.19 14.03 -29.95
CA TYR A 140 -5.92 14.15 -31.40
C TYR A 140 -6.33 12.89 -32.15
N PHE A 141 -6.36 11.75 -31.48
CA PHE A 141 -6.66 10.42 -32.04
C PHE A 141 -7.76 9.76 -31.17
N PRO A 142 -9.04 10.07 -31.42
CA PRO A 142 -10.15 9.58 -30.58
C PRO A 142 -10.34 8.05 -30.64
N ASP A 143 -9.87 7.40 -31.70
CA ASP A 143 -9.98 5.95 -31.91
C ASP A 143 -8.70 5.19 -31.46
N ALA A 144 -8.01 5.67 -30.42
CA ALA A 144 -6.82 5.03 -29.90
C ALA A 144 -7.17 3.75 -29.11
N GLU A 145 -6.47 2.65 -29.39
CA GLU A 145 -6.52 1.38 -28.66
C GLU A 145 -5.21 1.17 -27.89
N ILE A 146 -5.31 0.69 -26.64
CA ILE A 146 -4.14 0.32 -25.83
C ILE A 146 -4.11 -1.19 -25.69
N ILE A 147 -3.03 -1.81 -26.17
CA ILE A 147 -2.81 -3.26 -26.04
C ILE A 147 -1.68 -3.46 -25.03
N GLU A 148 -1.97 -4.08 -23.88
CA GLU A 148 -0.97 -4.50 -22.91
C GLU A 148 -0.61 -5.98 -23.13
N ILE A 149 0.67 -6.24 -23.30
CA ILE A 149 1.20 -7.61 -23.37
C ILE A 149 1.97 -7.86 -22.08
N SER A 150 1.34 -8.57 -21.16
CA SER A 150 1.97 -8.99 -19.90
C SER A 150 2.68 -10.33 -20.07
N LYS A 151 3.96 -10.38 -19.69
CA LYS A 151 4.68 -11.65 -19.63
C LYS A 151 4.19 -12.42 -18.39
N ILE A 152 3.47 -13.49 -18.60
CA ILE A 152 3.17 -14.44 -17.51
C ILE A 152 4.51 -15.09 -17.15
N ILE A 153 5.04 -14.74 -15.99
CA ILE A 153 6.19 -15.44 -15.40
C ILE A 153 5.61 -16.63 -14.65
N PRO A 154 5.97 -17.85 -15.03
CA PRO A 154 5.48 -19.06 -14.36
C PRO A 154 5.96 -19.16 -12.91
#